data_ab0a471a04a7d91743ccf21ad4da96c8
#
_entry.id   ab0a471a04a7d91743ccf21ad4da96c8
#
_cell.length_a   1.000
_cell.length_b   1.000
_cell.length_c   1.000
_cell.angle_alpha   90.00
_cell.angle_beta   90.00
_cell.angle_gamma   90.00
#
_symmetry.space_group_name_H-M   'P 1'
#
loop_
_entity.id
_entity.type
_entity.pdbx_description
1 polymer ?
#
loop_
_entity_poly.entity_id
_entity_poly.type
_entity_poly.pdbx_seq_one_letter_code
_entity_poly.pdbx_strand_id
1 'polypeptide(L)'
;RRELAAQHAFEDAITDALIGELKVELPQAMIDFRGDQVLQEYADRFERQGLPFQQYLQMTGQTLDAMREQAKAAAEHQIKIEMALDAVAAAENMTITDEELEAEYKALAEQYGMDVEQVKAAAAPEDVKATLPRRKAMELVKAEAKAEKPKKTAKKKAAKEEEPATEGEAAPKKRTTRAKKGTPDKTEEPTE
;
A
#
# COMPACT_ATOMS: atom_id res chain seq x y z
N ARG A 1 2.05 5.99 -16.93
CA ARG A 1 2.28 4.97 -15.87
C ARG A 1 3.50 5.28 -15.00
N ARG A 2 4.66 5.65 -15.59
CA ARG A 2 5.88 5.98 -14.81
C ARG A 2 5.73 7.29 -14.02
N GLU A 3 5.11 8.30 -14.60
CA GLU A 3 4.84 9.57 -13.93
C GLU A 3 3.88 9.40 -12.75
N LEU A 4 2.80 8.64 -12.95
CA LEU A 4 1.84 8.34 -11.90
C LEU A 4 2.49 7.57 -10.74
N ALA A 5 3.32 6.57 -11.05
CA ALA A 5 4.06 5.83 -10.03
C ALA A 5 5.08 6.69 -9.27
N ALA A 6 5.73 7.65 -9.96
CA ALA A 6 6.64 8.60 -9.33
C ALA A 6 5.89 9.59 -8.42
N GLN A 7 4.70 10.01 -8.83
CA GLN A 7 3.84 10.88 -8.04
C GLN A 7 3.35 10.18 -6.78
N HIS A 8 2.87 8.95 -6.87
CA HIS A 8 2.48 8.17 -5.69
C HIS A 8 3.66 7.94 -4.75
N ALA A 9 4.83 7.55 -5.28
CA ALA A 9 6.02 7.36 -4.44
C ALA A 9 6.48 8.66 -3.75
N PHE A 10 6.25 9.82 -4.37
CA PHE A 10 6.53 11.12 -3.76
C PHE A 10 5.51 11.46 -2.67
N GLU A 11 4.24 11.18 -2.90
CA GLU A 11 3.17 11.34 -1.91
C GLU A 11 3.39 10.45 -0.69
N ASP A 12 3.74 9.18 -0.92
CA ASP A 12 4.08 8.23 0.15
C ASP A 12 5.28 8.71 0.98
N ALA A 13 6.33 9.22 0.32
CA ALA A 13 7.51 9.73 1.02
C ALA A 13 7.21 10.98 1.87
N ILE A 14 6.31 11.85 1.40
CA ILE A 14 5.85 13.03 2.16
C ILE A 14 5.06 12.59 3.38
N THR A 15 4.11 11.66 3.22
CA THR A 15 3.29 11.17 4.33
C THR A 15 4.13 10.43 5.37
N ASP A 16 5.10 9.62 4.95
CA ASP A 16 6.04 8.96 5.85
C ASP A 16 6.90 9.95 6.64
N ALA A 17 7.35 11.03 5.99
CA ALA A 17 8.10 12.10 6.66
C ALA A 17 7.24 12.83 7.70
N LEU A 18 5.98 13.15 7.38
CA LEU A 18 5.03 13.78 8.31
C LEU A 18 4.76 12.89 9.52
N ILE A 19 4.55 11.60 9.30
CA ILE A 19 4.32 10.62 10.39
C ILE A 19 5.57 10.52 11.27
N GLY A 20 6.77 10.59 10.68
CA GLY A 20 8.04 10.54 11.41
C GLY A 20 8.24 11.68 12.41
N GLU A 21 7.68 12.86 12.12
CA GLU A 21 7.70 14.01 13.03
C GLU A 21 6.56 13.98 14.08
N LEU A 22 5.54 13.16 13.86
CA LEU A 22 4.38 13.07 14.73
C LEU A 22 4.72 12.28 16.01
N LYS A 23 4.64 12.95 17.16
CA LYS A 23 4.84 12.35 18.48
C LYS A 23 3.48 12.09 19.13
N VAL A 24 2.85 11.00 18.75
CA VAL A 24 1.53 10.63 19.31
C VAL A 24 1.51 9.13 19.63
N GLU A 25 0.91 8.79 20.74
CA GLU A 25 0.58 7.41 21.09
C GLU A 25 -0.90 7.18 20.80
N LEU A 26 -1.18 6.23 19.89
CA LEU A 26 -2.55 5.90 19.53
C LEU A 26 -3.12 4.86 20.51
N PRO A 27 -4.30 5.09 21.08
CA PRO A 27 -4.99 4.08 21.86
C PRO A 27 -5.29 2.84 21.03
N GLN A 28 -5.03 1.65 21.57
CA GLN A 28 -5.28 0.39 20.87
C GLN A 28 -6.73 0.25 20.38
N ALA A 29 -7.68 0.72 21.17
CA ALA A 29 -9.09 0.70 20.79
C ALA A 29 -9.40 1.49 19.49
N MET A 30 -8.68 2.58 19.23
CA MET A 30 -8.80 3.35 17.98
C MET A 30 -8.30 2.54 16.80
N ILE A 31 -7.13 1.91 16.96
CA ILE A 31 -6.52 1.08 15.92
C ILE A 31 -7.40 -0.13 15.61
N ASP A 32 -7.92 -0.79 16.64
CA ASP A 32 -8.81 -1.94 16.49
C ASP A 32 -10.10 -1.56 15.76
N PHE A 33 -10.75 -0.48 16.18
CA PHE A 33 -11.98 0.01 15.55
C PHE A 33 -11.77 0.37 14.08
N ARG A 34 -10.73 1.15 13.78
CA ARG A 34 -10.43 1.53 12.40
C ARG A 34 -9.96 0.33 11.56
N GLY A 35 -9.23 -0.60 12.16
CA GLY A 35 -8.81 -1.84 11.54
C GLY A 35 -9.98 -2.71 11.11
N ASP A 36 -11.00 -2.83 11.96
CA ASP A 36 -12.23 -3.56 11.60
C ASP A 36 -12.98 -2.87 10.44
N GLN A 37 -13.02 -1.53 10.39
CA GLN A 37 -13.58 -0.80 9.25
C GLN A 37 -12.81 -1.05 7.95
N VAL A 38 -11.48 -0.98 7.99
CA VAL A 38 -10.63 -1.26 6.83
C VAL A 38 -10.82 -2.69 6.34
N LEU A 39 -10.94 -3.65 7.27
CA LEU A 39 -11.22 -5.04 6.92
C LEU A 39 -12.58 -5.21 6.25
N GLN A 40 -13.61 -4.51 6.74
CA GLN A 40 -14.94 -4.49 6.13
C GLN A 40 -14.90 -3.89 4.73
N GLU A 41 -14.18 -2.77 4.54
CA GLU A 41 -14.00 -2.15 3.22
C GLU A 41 -13.34 -3.10 2.22
N TYR A 42 -12.36 -3.92 2.67
CA TYR A 42 -11.77 -4.95 1.83
C TYR A 42 -12.79 -6.03 1.45
N ALA A 43 -13.57 -6.52 2.42
CA ALA A 43 -14.61 -7.50 2.16
C ALA A 43 -15.63 -6.98 1.13
N ASP A 44 -16.15 -5.77 1.33
CA ASP A 44 -17.12 -5.12 0.44
C ASP A 44 -16.55 -4.91 -0.97
N ARG A 45 -15.24 -4.61 -1.08
CA ARG A 45 -14.58 -4.44 -2.37
C ARG A 45 -14.53 -5.75 -3.15
N PHE A 46 -14.20 -6.86 -2.50
CA PHE A 46 -14.18 -8.18 -3.13
C PHE A 46 -15.59 -8.63 -3.52
N GLU A 47 -16.58 -8.42 -2.65
CA GLU A 47 -17.97 -8.75 -2.94
C GLU A 47 -18.51 -7.98 -4.15
N ARG A 48 -18.20 -6.69 -4.27
CA ARG A 48 -18.55 -5.89 -5.46
C ARG A 48 -17.91 -6.39 -6.75
N GLN A 49 -16.78 -7.07 -6.65
CA GLN A 49 -16.11 -7.73 -7.78
C GLN A 49 -16.64 -9.16 -8.04
N GLY A 50 -17.66 -9.60 -7.29
CA GLY A 50 -18.25 -10.93 -7.42
C GLY A 50 -17.44 -12.04 -6.76
N LEU A 51 -16.46 -11.70 -5.92
CA LEU A 51 -15.63 -12.65 -5.19
C LEU A 51 -15.97 -12.58 -3.69
N PRO A 52 -16.66 -13.59 -3.11
CA PRO A 52 -16.90 -13.63 -1.68
C PRO A 52 -15.59 -13.60 -0.88
N PHE A 53 -15.55 -12.79 0.18
CA PHE A 53 -14.32 -12.59 0.96
C PHE A 53 -13.74 -13.91 1.52
N GLN A 54 -14.59 -14.85 1.96
CA GLN A 54 -14.14 -16.16 2.42
C GLN A 54 -13.47 -16.98 1.31
N GLN A 55 -13.98 -16.88 0.08
CA GLN A 55 -13.38 -17.56 -1.07
C GLN A 55 -12.01 -16.97 -1.40
N TYR A 56 -11.87 -15.64 -1.30
CA TYR A 56 -10.57 -14.97 -1.44
C TYR A 56 -9.55 -15.50 -0.42
N LEU A 57 -9.93 -15.59 0.86
CA LEU A 57 -9.06 -16.15 1.91
C LEU A 57 -8.62 -17.60 1.61
N GLN A 58 -9.55 -18.44 1.15
CA GLN A 58 -9.23 -19.82 0.78
C GLN A 58 -8.27 -19.91 -0.42
N MET A 59 -8.49 -19.08 -1.44
CA MET A 59 -7.63 -19.06 -2.63
C MET A 59 -6.22 -18.57 -2.33
N THR A 60 -6.07 -17.61 -1.43
CA THR A 60 -4.76 -17.02 -1.07
C THR A 60 -4.07 -17.74 0.07
N GLY A 61 -4.78 -18.65 0.76
CA GLY A 61 -4.28 -19.33 1.96
C GLY A 61 -4.10 -18.39 3.17
N GLN A 62 -4.68 -17.20 3.13
CA GLN A 62 -4.63 -16.25 4.23
C GLN A 62 -5.72 -16.55 5.27
N THR A 63 -5.40 -16.28 6.53
CA THR A 63 -6.38 -16.37 7.61
C THR A 63 -7.04 -15.01 7.86
N LEU A 64 -8.26 -15.05 8.41
CA LEU A 64 -8.96 -13.81 8.80
C LEU A 64 -8.14 -12.99 9.80
N ASP A 65 -7.47 -13.67 10.75
CA ASP A 65 -6.64 -12.99 11.75
C ASP A 65 -5.42 -12.30 11.11
N ALA A 66 -4.78 -12.93 10.14
CA ALA A 66 -3.67 -12.30 9.40
C ALA A 66 -4.14 -11.05 8.63
N MET A 67 -5.31 -11.13 7.99
CA MET A 67 -5.91 -9.97 7.31
C MET A 67 -6.29 -8.86 8.29
N ARG A 68 -6.81 -9.22 9.47
CA ARG A 68 -7.12 -8.25 10.52
C ARG A 68 -5.88 -7.52 11.02
N GLU A 69 -4.77 -8.22 11.26
CA GLU A 69 -3.51 -7.59 11.66
C GLU A 69 -2.94 -6.67 10.56
N GLN A 70 -3.05 -7.05 9.29
CA GLN A 70 -2.69 -6.17 8.18
C GLN A 70 -3.61 -4.94 8.11
N ALA A 71 -4.91 -5.11 8.32
CA ALA A 71 -5.85 -4.00 8.35
C ALA A 71 -5.57 -3.04 9.52
N LYS A 72 -5.18 -3.55 10.69
CA LYS A 72 -4.77 -2.72 11.83
C LYS A 72 -3.52 -1.91 11.54
N ALA A 73 -2.51 -2.50 10.92
CA ALA A 73 -1.30 -1.78 10.51
C ALA A 73 -1.61 -0.67 9.51
N ALA A 74 -2.48 -0.95 8.53
CA ALA A 74 -2.95 0.06 7.58
C ALA A 74 -3.77 1.17 8.28
N ALA A 75 -4.64 0.78 9.22
CA ALA A 75 -5.44 1.72 10.00
C ALA A 75 -4.57 2.65 10.86
N GLU A 76 -3.57 2.11 11.54
CA GLU A 76 -2.63 2.90 12.34
C GLU A 76 -1.93 3.96 11.48
N HIS A 77 -1.47 3.58 10.30
CA HIS A 77 -0.83 4.49 9.35
C HIS A 77 -1.81 5.58 8.88
N GLN A 78 -3.05 5.22 8.53
CA GLN A 78 -4.08 6.18 8.11
C GLN A 78 -4.41 7.17 9.23
N ILE A 79 -4.61 6.72 10.46
CA ILE A 79 -4.89 7.58 11.61
C ILE A 79 -3.75 8.58 11.82
N LYS A 80 -2.49 8.12 11.74
CA LYS A 80 -1.33 9.00 11.88
C LYS A 80 -1.26 10.06 10.79
N ILE A 81 -1.56 9.70 9.53
CA ILE A 81 -1.64 10.68 8.42
C ILE A 81 -2.74 11.72 8.72
N GLU A 82 -3.94 11.26 9.08
CA GLU A 82 -5.05 12.15 9.36
C GLU A 82 -4.70 13.13 10.49
N MET A 83 -4.13 12.64 11.59
CA MET A 83 -3.70 13.49 12.70
C MET A 83 -2.59 14.47 12.34
N ALA A 84 -1.64 14.04 11.53
CA ALA A 84 -0.55 14.91 11.05
C ALA A 84 -1.10 16.04 10.16
N LEU A 85 -2.00 15.71 9.24
CA LEU A 85 -2.65 16.70 8.38
C LEU A 85 -3.57 17.64 9.16
N ASP A 86 -4.29 17.15 10.17
CA ASP A 86 -5.09 17.98 11.06
C ASP A 86 -4.21 18.96 11.84
N ALA A 87 -3.03 18.53 12.30
CA ALA A 87 -2.07 19.39 12.97
C ALA A 87 -1.53 20.49 12.03
N VAL A 88 -1.23 20.14 10.77
CA VAL A 88 -0.82 21.13 9.75
C VAL A 88 -1.96 22.11 9.46
N ALA A 89 -3.18 21.62 9.24
CA ALA A 89 -4.35 22.45 8.99
C ALA A 89 -4.62 23.42 10.13
N ALA A 90 -4.46 22.96 11.39
CA ALA A 90 -4.61 23.80 12.57
C ALA A 90 -3.48 24.85 12.69
N ALA A 91 -2.23 24.48 12.43
CA ALA A 91 -1.09 25.39 12.45
C ALA A 91 -1.22 26.52 11.42
N GLU A 92 -1.71 26.20 10.24
CA GLU A 92 -1.94 27.14 9.13
C GLU A 92 -3.31 27.84 9.22
N ASN A 93 -4.10 27.59 10.27
CA ASN A 93 -5.43 28.16 10.46
C ASN A 93 -6.36 27.96 9.24
N MET A 94 -6.31 26.77 8.63
CA MET A 94 -7.10 26.45 7.45
C MET A 94 -8.58 26.31 7.81
N THR A 95 -9.32 27.39 7.62
CA THR A 95 -10.78 27.38 7.75
C THR A 95 -11.42 27.14 6.40
N ILE A 96 -12.55 26.45 6.40
CA ILE A 96 -13.34 26.20 5.21
C ILE A 96 -14.51 27.19 5.16
N THR A 97 -14.57 27.94 4.06
CA THR A 97 -15.71 28.83 3.80
C THR A 97 -16.89 28.05 3.20
N ASP A 98 -18.09 28.59 3.32
CA ASP A 98 -19.27 27.95 2.72
C ASP A 98 -19.19 27.95 1.19
N GLU A 99 -18.45 28.90 0.59
CA GLU A 99 -18.19 28.93 -0.87
C GLU A 99 -17.30 27.77 -1.31
N GLU A 100 -16.29 27.43 -0.52
CA GLU A 100 -15.40 26.29 -0.78
C GLU A 100 -16.13 24.96 -0.60
N LEU A 101 -17.02 24.88 0.40
CA LEU A 101 -17.87 23.72 0.60
C LEU A 101 -18.80 23.49 -0.61
N GLU A 102 -19.43 24.58 -1.10
CA GLU A 102 -20.28 24.50 -2.30
C GLU A 102 -19.47 24.13 -3.56
N ALA A 103 -18.24 24.65 -3.70
CA ALA A 103 -17.37 24.29 -4.80
C ALA A 103 -16.99 22.79 -4.76
N GLU A 104 -16.76 22.24 -3.57
CA GLU A 104 -16.47 20.83 -3.40
C GLU A 104 -17.66 19.95 -3.76
N TYR A 105 -18.86 20.30 -3.33
CA TYR A 105 -20.06 19.57 -3.74
C TYR A 105 -20.27 19.56 -5.25
N LYS A 106 -19.95 20.67 -5.94
CA LYS A 106 -20.00 20.74 -7.40
C LYS A 106 -18.96 19.83 -8.04
N ALA A 107 -17.72 19.85 -7.52
CA ALA A 107 -16.66 18.99 -8.01
C ALA A 107 -16.97 17.50 -7.83
N LEU A 108 -17.53 17.12 -6.68
CA LEU A 108 -17.99 15.76 -6.44
C LEU A 108 -19.15 15.37 -7.37
N ALA A 109 -20.10 16.27 -7.59
CA ALA A 109 -21.23 16.04 -8.50
C ALA A 109 -20.74 15.78 -9.93
N GLU A 110 -19.79 16.58 -10.43
CA GLU A 110 -19.17 16.37 -11.73
C GLU A 110 -18.39 15.05 -11.81
N GLN A 111 -17.62 14.73 -10.76
CA GLN A 111 -16.81 13.51 -10.72
C GLN A 111 -17.65 12.24 -10.76
N TYR A 112 -18.77 12.23 -10.05
CA TYR A 112 -19.65 11.06 -9.96
C TYR A 112 -20.83 11.09 -10.94
N GLY A 113 -20.99 12.16 -11.72
CA GLY A 113 -22.11 12.33 -12.67
C GLY A 113 -23.47 12.39 -11.96
N MET A 114 -23.51 12.98 -10.77
CA MET A 114 -24.69 13.12 -9.91
C MET A 114 -25.11 14.58 -9.79
N ASP A 115 -26.35 14.82 -9.39
CA ASP A 115 -26.79 16.17 -9.05
C ASP A 115 -26.21 16.62 -7.70
N VAL A 116 -25.89 17.91 -7.56
CA VAL A 116 -25.34 18.50 -6.34
C VAL A 116 -26.20 18.21 -5.11
N GLU A 117 -27.53 18.22 -5.27
CA GLU A 117 -28.49 17.91 -4.21
C GLU A 117 -28.37 16.45 -3.73
N GLN A 118 -28.10 15.52 -4.66
CA GLN A 118 -27.90 14.11 -4.32
C GLN A 118 -26.57 13.93 -3.56
N VAL A 119 -25.53 14.64 -3.96
CA VAL A 119 -24.23 14.62 -3.27
C VAL A 119 -24.36 15.19 -1.86
N LYS A 120 -25.08 16.33 -1.68
CA LYS A 120 -25.34 16.91 -0.37
C LYS A 120 -26.16 15.99 0.55
N ALA A 121 -27.06 15.19 -0.02
CA ALA A 121 -27.81 14.21 0.75
C ALA A 121 -26.98 12.98 1.16
N ALA A 122 -25.99 12.61 0.34
CA ALA A 122 -25.12 11.47 0.57
C ALA A 122 -23.91 11.79 1.46
N ALA A 123 -23.36 13.01 1.37
CA ALA A 123 -22.21 13.46 2.13
C ALA A 123 -22.61 14.60 3.07
N ALA A 124 -22.59 14.32 4.38
CA ALA A 124 -22.92 15.32 5.38
C ALA A 124 -21.94 16.51 5.31
N PRO A 125 -22.40 17.75 5.49
CA PRO A 125 -21.53 18.93 5.47
C PRO A 125 -20.38 18.86 6.47
N GLU A 126 -20.59 18.19 7.59
CA GLU A 126 -19.60 18.02 8.65
C GLU A 126 -18.42 17.12 8.19
N ASP A 127 -18.73 16.04 7.44
CA ASP A 127 -17.73 15.14 6.91
C ASP A 127 -16.87 15.82 5.84
N VAL A 128 -17.51 16.60 4.97
CA VAL A 128 -16.80 17.37 3.94
C VAL A 128 -15.96 18.47 4.58
N LYS A 129 -16.47 19.16 5.60
CA LYS A 129 -15.73 20.17 6.37
C LYS A 129 -14.56 19.57 7.16
N ALA A 130 -14.60 18.30 7.53
CA ALA A 130 -13.48 17.62 8.19
C ALA A 130 -12.40 17.17 7.20
N THR A 131 -12.78 16.79 5.98
CA THR A 131 -11.82 16.27 4.99
C THR A 131 -11.14 17.35 4.15
N LEU A 132 -11.82 18.45 3.86
CA LEU A 132 -11.30 19.55 3.04
C LEU A 132 -10.01 20.18 3.60
N PRO A 133 -9.91 20.51 4.93
CA PRO A 133 -8.68 21.07 5.48
C PRO A 133 -7.49 20.13 5.34
N ARG A 134 -7.70 18.82 5.54
CA ARG A 134 -6.67 17.79 5.36
C ARG A 134 -6.16 17.74 3.92
N ARG A 135 -7.08 17.85 2.93
CA ARG A 135 -6.69 17.88 1.53
C ARG A 135 -5.86 19.13 1.20
N LYS A 136 -6.29 20.31 1.68
CA LYS A 136 -5.53 21.56 1.52
C LYS A 136 -4.16 21.47 2.21
N ALA A 137 -4.10 20.90 3.41
CA ALA A 137 -2.85 20.68 4.13
C ALA A 137 -1.90 19.77 3.34
N MET A 138 -2.41 18.70 2.75
CA MET A 138 -1.62 17.83 1.88
C MET A 138 -1.12 18.57 0.63
N GLU A 139 -1.95 19.38 -0.01
CA GLU A 139 -1.55 20.19 -1.17
C GLU A 139 -0.46 21.22 -0.80
N LEU A 140 -0.59 21.88 0.34
CA LEU A 140 0.43 22.79 0.87
C LEU A 140 1.76 22.06 1.10
N VAL A 141 1.72 20.93 1.79
CA VAL A 141 2.92 20.14 2.08
C VAL A 141 3.57 19.64 0.79
N LYS A 142 2.78 19.22 -0.20
CA LYS A 142 3.30 18.85 -1.53
C LYS A 142 3.96 20.01 -2.26
N ALA A 143 3.37 21.21 -2.16
CA ALA A 143 3.91 22.41 -2.80
C ALA A 143 5.23 22.86 -2.17
N GLU A 144 5.38 22.69 -0.86
CA GLU A 144 6.59 23.08 -0.12
C GLU A 144 7.65 21.97 -0.08
N ALA A 145 7.23 20.70 -0.29
CA ALA A 145 8.14 19.58 -0.26
C ALA A 145 9.18 19.68 -1.40
N LYS A 146 10.45 19.70 -1.03
CA LYS A 146 11.56 19.60 -1.98
C LYS A 146 11.87 18.14 -2.21
N ALA A 147 11.81 17.71 -3.47
CA ALA A 147 12.25 16.38 -3.86
C ALA A 147 13.76 16.24 -3.59
N GLU A 148 14.13 15.72 -2.44
CA GLU A 148 15.50 15.27 -2.20
C GLU A 148 15.75 14.01 -3.03
N LYS A 149 16.87 13.99 -3.78
CA LYS A 149 17.28 12.79 -4.49
C LYS A 149 17.45 11.66 -3.47
N PRO A 150 16.89 10.46 -3.70
CA PRO A 150 16.99 9.37 -2.75
C PRO A 150 18.45 9.12 -2.42
N LYS A 151 18.84 9.32 -1.17
CA LYS A 151 20.15 8.89 -0.65
C LYS A 151 20.21 7.38 -0.83
N LYS A 152 21.15 6.91 -1.66
CA LYS A 152 21.49 5.49 -1.82
C LYS A 152 22.09 4.98 -0.50
N THR A 153 21.27 4.76 0.50
CA THR A 153 21.70 4.15 1.75
C THR A 153 20.78 3.00 2.10
N ALA A 154 21.32 1.85 2.00
CA ALA A 154 20.99 0.59 2.65
C ALA A 154 20.77 -0.60 1.71
N LYS A 155 21.73 -0.87 0.83
CA LYS A 155 21.83 -2.21 0.25
C LYS A 155 23.28 -2.70 0.34
N LYS A 156 23.85 -2.65 1.57
CA LYS A 156 25.19 -3.20 1.83
C LYS A 156 25.35 -3.70 3.27
N LYS A 157 24.36 -4.49 3.75
CA LYS A 157 24.51 -5.17 5.05
C LYS A 157 23.74 -6.50 5.14
N ALA A 158 23.68 -7.25 4.03
CA ALA A 158 23.20 -8.62 4.08
C ALA A 158 23.93 -9.51 3.08
N ALA A 159 25.27 -9.42 3.05
CA ALA A 159 26.09 -10.37 2.32
C ALA A 159 27.52 -10.29 2.84
N LYS A 160 27.73 -10.62 4.11
CA LYS A 160 29.03 -10.92 4.64
C LYS A 160 28.92 -11.60 6.00
N GLU A 161 28.51 -12.83 5.99
CA GLU A 161 28.82 -13.85 6.97
C GLU A 161 28.44 -15.18 6.33
N GLU A 162 29.48 -15.85 5.87
CA GLU A 162 29.75 -17.27 5.88
C GLU A 162 30.74 -17.60 4.77
N GLU A 163 31.99 -17.57 5.09
CA GLU A 163 32.98 -18.47 4.59
C GLU A 163 33.74 -19.02 5.80
N PRO A 164 33.88 -20.32 5.91
CA PRO A 164 35.14 -20.86 6.47
C PRO A 164 35.92 -21.56 5.38
N ALA A 165 37.20 -21.23 5.39
CA ALA A 165 38.27 -21.78 4.62
C ALA A 165 38.42 -23.31 4.80
N THR A 166 38.81 -24.00 3.72
CA THR A 166 39.84 -25.03 3.75
C THR A 166 40.54 -25.14 2.41
N GLU A 167 41.82 -25.09 2.50
CA GLU A 167 42.88 -25.33 1.49
C GLU A 167 42.81 -26.73 0.90
N GLY A 168 43.41 -26.87 -0.31
CA GLY A 168 43.91 -28.14 -0.79
C GLY A 168 43.84 -28.33 -2.31
N GLU A 169 44.70 -27.72 -3.04
CA GLU A 169 45.73 -28.28 -3.97
C GLU A 169 45.35 -29.27 -5.06
N ALA A 170 45.84 -28.92 -6.25
CA ALA A 170 46.22 -29.75 -7.41
C ALA A 170 45.28 -30.00 -8.56
N ALA A 171 45.56 -29.31 -9.65
CA ALA A 171 45.33 -29.77 -11.04
C ALA A 171 46.42 -30.84 -11.41
N PRO A 172 46.45 -31.47 -12.61
CA PRO A 172 45.67 -31.32 -13.84
C PRO A 172 45.45 -32.64 -14.65
N LYS A 173 44.88 -32.47 -15.82
CA LYS A 173 45.02 -33.29 -17.07
C LYS A 173 43.90 -34.23 -17.49
N LYS A 174 43.25 -33.76 -18.54
CA LYS A 174 43.27 -34.28 -19.94
C LYS A 174 42.53 -35.58 -20.28
N ARG A 175 41.70 -35.41 -21.28
CA ARG A 175 41.52 -36.16 -22.53
C ARG A 175 40.45 -37.24 -22.64
N THR A 176 39.56 -36.94 -23.57
CA THR A 176 39.12 -37.65 -24.78
C THR A 176 38.32 -38.94 -24.62
N THR A 177 37.27 -38.95 -25.28
CA THR A 177 36.77 -39.49 -26.52
C THR A 177 35.55 -40.41 -26.37
N ARG A 178 34.53 -40.03 -27.08
CA ARG A 178 33.92 -40.68 -28.21
C ARG A 178 33.02 -41.91 -27.99
N ALA A 179 31.75 -41.65 -28.33
CA ALA A 179 30.93 -42.46 -29.24
C ALA A 179 30.35 -43.79 -28.77
N LYS A 180 29.10 -43.98 -28.85
CA LYS A 180 28.31 -44.59 -29.90
C LYS A 180 27.19 -45.46 -29.38
N LYS A 181 25.96 -45.06 -29.71
CA LYS A 181 25.00 -45.84 -30.49
C LYS A 181 24.37 -47.08 -29.85
N GLY A 182 23.05 -47.08 -29.85
CA GLY A 182 22.26 -48.30 -29.83
C GLY A 182 20.84 -48.13 -29.26
N THR A 183 19.93 -47.71 -30.06
CA THR A 183 18.52 -48.18 -30.05
C THR A 183 18.47 -49.53 -30.78
N PRO A 184 17.38 -50.30 -30.80
CA PRO A 184 16.03 -50.16 -30.27
C PRO A 184 15.47 -51.51 -29.70
N ASP A 185 14.25 -51.51 -29.30
CA ASP A 185 13.16 -52.47 -29.60
C ASP A 185 12.31 -52.78 -28.38
N LYS A 186 11.08 -52.42 -28.38
CA LYS A 186 9.85 -53.00 -28.87
C LYS A 186 9.14 -53.96 -27.85
N THR A 187 7.87 -53.71 -27.80
CA THR A 187 6.74 -54.64 -27.50
C THR A 187 6.46 -54.91 -26.01
N GLU A 188 5.25 -54.92 -25.48
CA GLU A 188 3.87 -55.01 -25.92
C GLU A 188 2.95 -54.75 -24.72
N GLU A 189 1.81 -54.15 -24.95
CA GLU A 189 0.57 -54.34 -24.19
C GLU A 189 0.14 -55.84 -24.24
N PRO A 190 -0.84 -56.38 -23.51
CA PRO A 190 -2.04 -55.73 -22.98
C PRO A 190 -2.65 -56.33 -21.67
N THR A 191 -3.78 -55.75 -21.25
CA THR A 191 -4.97 -56.32 -20.55
C THR A 191 -4.80 -56.76 -19.09
N GLU A 192 -5.57 -56.30 -18.19
CA GLU A 192 -7.00 -56.45 -17.86
C GLU A 192 -7.48 -55.31 -16.94
#